data_2b30e66ae9aba1663f39cd4573c40bd1
#
_entry.id   2b30e66ae9aba1663f39cd4573c40bd1
#
_cell.length_a   1.000
_cell.length_b   1.000
_cell.length_c   1.000
_cell.angle_alpha   90.00
_cell.angle_beta   90.00
_cell.angle_gamma   90.00
#
_symmetry.space_group_name_H-M   'P 1'
#
loop_
_entity.id
_entity.type
_entity.pdbx_description
1 polymer ?
#
loop_
_entity_poly.entity_id
_entity_poly.type
_entity_poly.pdbx_seq_one_letter_code
_entity_poly.pdbx_strand_id
1 'polypeptide(L)'
;MNDKLIRQLNREIVEALVSRKFTAVSSRRAAMALTKTPGWSEGLSALFPIRARLSCAQILQVCAPILDKLCPQPPQQGWGPFCYQYICRTMFPQNGFVPDAHPYEAGARFYLTVLQILLDHERAALPFDPMLDFQFLSEEEYSSYDLGREYRRFLWCWREEFLYELMRLGLEFTPFKTLSHISGVHYIAMTAARGLKEAGVEVDLALISGAAATHDVGKFGCRPGERVPYLHYYYTDQWLLERNMESIRHIASNHTTWDLELESLSVESLLLIYADFRTKQERDQDGNELTVLFPLDQSFQVILSKLDNVDSKKRRRYEFVYGKLHDFEDYMRSLGVDVDLTGQLQPPHPHKDTALMNPQETLNSLILLSVEHNLQLMHMLSN
;
A
#
# COMPACT_ATOMS: atom_id res chain seq x y z
N MET A 1 17.58 -10.72 27.90
CA MET A 1 16.45 -11.10 27.00
C MET A 1 16.61 -10.51 25.61
N ASN A 2 17.10 -9.28 25.47
CA ASN A 2 17.33 -8.62 24.16
C ASN A 2 18.36 -9.30 23.24
N ASP A 3 19.48 -9.83 23.75
CA ASP A 3 20.56 -10.38 22.90
C ASP A 3 20.15 -11.56 22.01
N LYS A 4 19.20 -12.39 22.44
CA LYS A 4 18.71 -13.50 21.63
C LYS A 4 17.84 -12.98 20.48
N LEU A 5 16.99 -12.01 20.77
CA LEU A 5 16.13 -11.36 19.78
C LEU A 5 16.97 -10.59 18.73
N ILE A 6 17.95 -9.79 19.19
CA ILE A 6 18.83 -9.06 18.28
C ILE A 6 19.64 -10.00 17.39
N ARG A 7 20.11 -11.11 17.90
CA ARG A 7 20.77 -12.13 17.07
C ARG A 7 19.83 -12.76 16.05
N GLN A 8 18.57 -12.97 16.41
CA GLN A 8 17.55 -13.48 15.51
C GLN A 8 17.27 -12.46 14.39
N LEU A 9 16.98 -11.19 14.74
CA LEU A 9 16.76 -10.11 13.77
C LEU A 9 17.94 -9.94 12.82
N ASN A 10 19.17 -9.93 13.33
CA ASN A 10 20.36 -9.85 12.47
C ASN A 10 20.45 -11.04 11.50
N ARG A 11 20.03 -12.23 11.91
CA ARG A 11 19.98 -13.41 11.03
C ARG A 11 18.94 -13.21 9.93
N GLU A 12 17.71 -12.82 10.28
CA GLU A 12 16.62 -12.56 9.34
C GLU A 12 17.01 -11.49 8.31
N ILE A 13 17.60 -10.37 8.76
CA ILE A 13 18.09 -9.31 7.89
C ILE A 13 19.17 -9.82 6.92
N VAL A 14 20.17 -10.55 7.44
CA VAL A 14 21.24 -11.13 6.61
C VAL A 14 20.67 -12.10 5.58
N GLU A 15 19.75 -12.97 5.97
CA GLU A 15 19.12 -13.93 5.07
C GLU A 15 18.30 -13.22 3.98
N ALA A 16 17.52 -12.20 4.33
CA ALA A 16 16.74 -11.42 3.38
C ALA A 16 17.62 -10.64 2.39
N LEU A 17 18.71 -10.02 2.85
CA LEU A 17 19.65 -9.30 1.98
C LEU A 17 20.35 -10.26 0.98
N VAL A 18 20.70 -11.45 1.42
CA VAL A 18 21.38 -12.45 0.57
C VAL A 18 20.41 -13.09 -0.42
N SER A 19 19.18 -13.43 0.01
CA SER A 19 18.18 -14.07 -0.86
C SER A 19 17.78 -13.16 -2.03
N ARG A 20 17.71 -11.85 -1.80
CA ARG A 20 17.37 -10.85 -2.82
C ARG A 20 18.53 -10.49 -3.76
N LYS A 21 19.71 -11.08 -3.58
CA LYS A 21 20.90 -10.90 -4.45
C LYS A 21 21.27 -9.44 -4.71
N PHE A 22 21.18 -8.59 -3.70
CA PHE A 22 21.61 -7.19 -3.85
C PHE A 22 23.10 -7.10 -4.17
N THR A 23 23.46 -6.36 -5.22
CA THR A 23 24.82 -6.29 -5.74
C THR A 23 25.85 -5.86 -4.69
N ALA A 24 25.50 -4.90 -3.80
CA ALA A 24 26.38 -4.41 -2.74
C ALA A 24 26.56 -5.38 -1.55
N VAL A 25 25.68 -6.37 -1.39
CA VAL A 25 25.67 -7.33 -0.27
C VAL A 25 25.41 -8.76 -0.76
N SER A 26 25.91 -9.08 -1.93
CA SER A 26 25.69 -10.37 -2.62
C SER A 26 26.20 -11.59 -1.86
N SER A 27 27.06 -11.42 -0.85
CA SER A 27 27.55 -12.51 -0.01
C SER A 27 27.08 -12.40 1.44
N ARG A 28 26.83 -13.54 2.05
CA ARG A 28 26.50 -13.63 3.48
C ARG A 28 27.55 -12.94 4.36
N ARG A 29 28.83 -13.02 3.98
CA ARG A 29 29.93 -12.36 4.70
C ARG A 29 29.81 -10.84 4.65
N ALA A 30 29.47 -10.25 3.50
CA ALA A 30 29.24 -8.82 3.36
C ALA A 30 28.03 -8.35 4.16
N ALA A 31 26.89 -9.04 4.06
CA ALA A 31 25.69 -8.75 4.85
C ALA A 31 25.94 -8.84 6.36
N MET A 32 26.66 -9.88 6.83
CA MET A 32 27.05 -10.00 8.24
C MET A 32 28.03 -8.89 8.68
N ALA A 33 28.85 -8.36 7.80
CA ALA A 33 29.73 -7.25 8.14
C ALA A 33 28.97 -5.93 8.38
N LEU A 34 27.83 -5.72 7.71
CA LEU A 34 26.96 -4.59 7.96
C LEU A 34 26.35 -4.63 9.35
N THR A 35 25.84 -5.80 9.80
CA THR A 35 25.22 -5.94 11.13
C THR A 35 26.20 -5.80 12.29
N LYS A 36 27.51 -5.70 12.01
CA LYS A 36 28.56 -5.41 13.00
C LYS A 36 28.95 -3.93 13.06
N THR A 37 28.25 -3.07 12.32
CA THR A 37 28.51 -1.63 12.37
C THR A 37 28.22 -1.09 13.78
N PRO A 38 29.12 -0.28 14.38
CA PRO A 38 28.88 0.32 15.69
C PRO A 38 27.54 1.08 15.75
N GLY A 39 26.82 0.96 16.86
CA GLY A 39 25.52 1.60 17.09
C GLY A 39 24.32 0.80 16.50
N TRP A 40 24.55 -0.14 15.60
CA TRP A 40 23.47 -0.91 14.97
C TRP A 40 22.67 -1.76 15.97
N SER A 41 23.34 -2.59 16.76
CA SER A 41 22.66 -3.48 17.71
C SER A 41 21.97 -2.71 18.84
N GLU A 42 22.56 -1.61 19.27
CA GLU A 42 22.00 -0.70 20.24
C GLU A 42 20.73 -0.01 19.71
N GLY A 43 20.80 0.48 18.46
CA GLY A 43 19.65 1.07 17.78
C GLY A 43 18.49 0.08 17.63
N LEU A 44 18.75 -1.16 17.17
CA LEU A 44 17.74 -2.20 17.11
C LEU A 44 17.15 -2.49 18.51
N SER A 45 18.00 -2.58 19.54
CA SER A 45 17.56 -2.87 20.91
C SER A 45 16.64 -1.80 21.48
N ALA A 46 16.80 -0.55 21.05
CA ALA A 46 15.96 0.56 21.49
C ALA A 46 14.51 0.48 20.96
N LEU A 47 14.27 -0.23 19.84
CA LEU A 47 12.94 -0.43 19.28
C LEU A 47 12.14 -1.54 20.01
N PHE A 48 12.78 -2.37 20.82
CA PHE A 48 12.13 -3.53 21.44
C PHE A 48 12.06 -3.45 22.97
N PRO A 49 10.97 -3.97 23.59
CA PRO A 49 9.84 -4.61 22.94
C PRO A 49 8.95 -3.61 22.21
N ILE A 50 8.43 -4.00 21.05
CA ILE A 50 7.50 -3.16 20.30
C ILE A 50 6.20 -3.04 21.09
N ARG A 51 5.82 -1.82 21.45
CA ARG A 51 4.61 -1.50 22.24
C ARG A 51 3.70 -0.49 21.54
N ALA A 52 4.18 0.11 20.48
CA ALA A 52 3.46 1.06 19.64
C ALA A 52 3.93 0.91 18.19
N ARG A 53 3.17 1.46 17.25
CA ARG A 53 3.54 1.47 15.83
C ARG A 53 4.88 2.17 15.63
N LEU A 54 5.77 1.53 14.90
CA LEU A 54 7.08 2.07 14.56
C LEU A 54 6.94 3.10 13.44
N SER A 55 7.63 4.22 13.52
CA SER A 55 7.71 5.12 12.37
C SER A 55 8.83 4.69 11.42
N CYS A 56 8.63 4.92 10.11
CA CYS A 56 9.67 4.72 9.11
C CYS A 56 10.91 5.57 9.41
N ALA A 57 10.71 6.79 9.94
CA ALA A 57 11.79 7.67 10.35
C ALA A 57 12.60 7.10 11.53
N GLN A 58 11.98 6.51 12.55
CA GLN A 58 12.68 5.85 13.66
C GLN A 58 13.55 4.69 13.14
N ILE A 59 12.99 3.85 12.26
CA ILE A 59 13.73 2.74 11.65
C ILE A 59 14.87 3.28 10.78
N LEU A 60 14.67 4.38 10.08
CA LEU A 60 15.70 5.04 9.30
C LEU A 60 16.87 5.52 10.17
N GLN A 61 16.59 6.09 11.34
CA GLN A 61 17.63 6.49 12.31
C GLN A 61 18.49 5.31 12.76
N VAL A 62 17.86 4.15 13.03
CA VAL A 62 18.60 2.92 13.35
C VAL A 62 19.48 2.46 12.19
N CYS A 63 19.03 2.65 10.95
CA CYS A 63 19.78 2.30 9.75
C CYS A 63 20.91 3.28 9.41
N ALA A 64 20.88 4.51 9.92
CA ALA A 64 21.80 5.60 9.52
C ALA A 64 23.29 5.21 9.52
N PRO A 65 23.86 4.56 10.57
CA PRO A 65 25.27 4.20 10.57
C PRO A 65 25.69 3.25 9.43
N ILE A 66 24.75 2.42 8.97
CA ILE A 66 25.00 1.50 7.85
C ILE A 66 24.79 2.21 6.51
N LEU A 67 23.78 3.08 6.43
CA LEU A 67 23.53 3.89 5.23
C LEU A 67 24.71 4.81 4.92
N ASP A 68 25.28 5.48 5.91
CA ASP A 68 26.48 6.31 5.77
C ASP A 68 27.68 5.52 5.23
N LYS A 69 27.77 4.24 5.61
CA LYS A 69 28.82 3.35 5.13
C LYS A 69 28.57 2.88 3.70
N LEU A 70 27.31 2.58 3.33
CA LEU A 70 26.94 2.15 1.98
C LEU A 70 26.96 3.29 0.98
N CYS A 71 26.54 4.49 1.40
CA CYS A 71 26.36 5.68 0.58
C CYS A 71 26.79 6.92 1.37
N PRO A 72 28.10 7.27 1.31
CA PRO A 72 28.65 8.41 2.08
C PRO A 72 28.00 9.76 1.74
N GLN A 73 27.40 9.87 0.57
CA GLN A 73 26.61 11.05 0.18
C GLN A 73 25.13 10.61 0.09
N PRO A 74 24.28 10.99 1.04
CA PRO A 74 22.89 10.61 1.03
C PRO A 74 22.11 11.33 -0.09
N PRO A 75 20.93 10.82 -0.51
CA PRO A 75 20.06 11.51 -1.44
C PRO A 75 19.70 12.92 -0.94
N GLN A 76 19.68 13.91 -1.84
CA GLN A 76 19.36 15.31 -1.49
C GLN A 76 18.02 15.46 -0.76
N GLN A 77 17.00 14.70 -1.18
CA GLN A 77 15.68 14.71 -0.55
C GLN A 77 15.61 13.87 0.74
N GLY A 78 16.72 13.26 1.16
CA GLY A 78 16.74 12.30 2.26
C GLY A 78 16.27 10.89 1.85
N TRP A 79 16.58 9.92 2.71
CA TRP A 79 16.30 8.50 2.42
C TRP A 79 14.82 8.13 2.35
N GLY A 80 13.97 8.71 3.19
CA GLY A 80 12.54 8.39 3.21
C GLY A 80 11.85 8.71 1.89
N PRO A 81 11.82 9.97 1.43
CA PRO A 81 11.27 10.35 0.13
C PRO A 81 11.96 9.64 -1.03
N PHE A 82 13.28 9.44 -0.96
CA PHE A 82 14.00 8.72 -1.99
C PHE A 82 13.51 7.28 -2.11
N CYS A 83 13.38 6.53 -1.00
CA CYS A 83 12.93 5.15 -1.03
C CYS A 83 11.48 5.02 -1.52
N TYR A 84 10.60 5.96 -1.15
CA TYR A 84 9.25 6.02 -1.70
C TYR A 84 9.29 6.12 -3.24
N GLN A 85 10.02 7.08 -3.78
CA GLN A 85 10.14 7.26 -5.23
C GLN A 85 10.84 6.09 -5.92
N TYR A 86 11.86 5.51 -5.26
CA TYR A 86 12.59 4.36 -5.77
C TYR A 86 11.65 3.18 -6.00
N ILE A 87 10.75 2.87 -5.05
CA ILE A 87 9.77 1.81 -5.20
C ILE A 87 8.79 2.15 -6.34
N CYS A 88 8.20 3.36 -6.34
CA CYS A 88 7.28 3.78 -7.40
C CYS A 88 7.89 3.59 -8.80
N ARG A 89 9.14 4.00 -9.00
CA ARG A 89 9.83 3.89 -10.29
C ARG A 89 10.22 2.46 -10.64
N THR A 90 10.50 1.63 -9.64
CA THR A 90 10.77 0.20 -9.86
C THR A 90 9.52 -0.55 -10.26
N MET A 91 8.39 -0.21 -9.64
CA MET A 91 7.09 -0.81 -9.98
C MET A 91 6.57 -0.36 -11.35
N PHE A 92 6.84 0.90 -11.72
CA PHE A 92 6.34 1.55 -12.94
C PHE A 92 7.50 2.17 -13.74
N PRO A 93 8.28 1.35 -14.45
CA PRO A 93 9.52 1.79 -15.11
C PRO A 93 9.31 2.54 -16.44
N GLN A 94 8.12 3.05 -16.73
CA GLN A 94 7.75 3.70 -18.00
C GLN A 94 8.66 4.88 -18.38
N ASN A 95 9.48 5.37 -17.44
CA ASN A 95 10.39 6.51 -17.63
C ASN A 95 11.87 6.08 -17.82
N GLY A 96 12.11 4.81 -18.15
CA GLY A 96 13.47 4.31 -18.36
C GLY A 96 14.34 4.24 -17.09
N PHE A 97 13.71 4.17 -15.91
CA PHE A 97 14.42 4.01 -14.65
C PHE A 97 15.10 2.63 -14.59
N VAL A 98 16.41 2.64 -14.31
CA VAL A 98 17.21 1.43 -14.15
C VAL A 98 17.65 1.33 -12.69
N PRO A 99 16.99 0.53 -11.85
CA PRO A 99 17.27 0.44 -10.41
C PRO A 99 18.73 0.10 -10.10
N ASP A 100 19.26 -0.91 -10.78
CA ASP A 100 20.59 -1.47 -10.50
C ASP A 100 21.75 -0.52 -10.86
N ALA A 101 21.50 0.49 -11.68
CA ALA A 101 22.47 1.52 -12.03
C ALA A 101 22.39 2.75 -11.11
N HIS A 102 21.45 2.80 -10.18
CA HIS A 102 21.25 3.97 -9.34
C HIS A 102 22.25 4.02 -8.18
N PRO A 103 22.95 5.17 -7.96
CA PRO A 103 24.02 5.27 -6.97
C PRO A 103 23.57 5.01 -5.52
N TYR A 104 22.26 5.15 -5.24
CA TYR A 104 21.67 4.94 -3.90
C TYR A 104 20.97 3.59 -3.73
N GLU A 105 21.01 2.73 -4.75
CA GLU A 105 20.28 1.46 -4.75
C GLU A 105 20.62 0.57 -3.54
N ALA A 106 21.92 0.44 -3.23
CA ALA A 106 22.37 -0.39 -2.12
C ALA A 106 21.79 0.07 -0.76
N GLY A 107 21.77 1.38 -0.53
CA GLY A 107 21.21 1.97 0.68
C GLY A 107 19.70 1.83 0.74
N ALA A 108 19.00 2.09 -0.38
CA ALA A 108 17.55 1.93 -0.46
C ALA A 108 17.12 0.49 -0.17
N ARG A 109 17.71 -0.48 -0.83
CA ARG A 109 17.38 -1.91 -0.65
C ARG A 109 17.74 -2.39 0.76
N PHE A 110 18.85 -1.93 1.33
CA PHE A 110 19.16 -2.22 2.73
C PHE A 110 18.07 -1.69 3.67
N TYR A 111 17.75 -0.41 3.59
CA TYR A 111 16.75 0.21 4.45
C TYR A 111 15.37 -0.43 4.28
N LEU A 112 14.90 -0.64 3.05
CA LEU A 112 13.61 -1.25 2.76
C LEU A 112 13.51 -2.69 3.29
N THR A 113 14.60 -3.45 3.22
CA THR A 113 14.66 -4.82 3.79
C THR A 113 14.52 -4.78 5.31
N VAL A 114 15.24 -3.86 5.98
CA VAL A 114 15.14 -3.69 7.44
C VAL A 114 13.75 -3.19 7.83
N LEU A 115 13.22 -2.21 7.11
CA LEU A 115 11.88 -1.68 7.31
C LEU A 115 10.84 -2.80 7.25
N GLN A 116 10.87 -3.62 6.20
CA GLN A 116 9.95 -4.74 6.04
C GLN A 116 9.99 -5.71 7.23
N ILE A 117 11.19 -6.15 7.64
CA ILE A 117 11.35 -7.10 8.75
C ILE A 117 10.81 -6.49 10.06
N LEU A 118 11.12 -5.24 10.35
CA LEU A 118 10.66 -4.58 11.57
C LEU A 118 9.14 -4.34 11.57
N LEU A 119 8.54 -4.02 10.42
CA LEU A 119 7.10 -3.92 10.27
C LEU A 119 6.40 -5.29 10.36
N ASP A 120 7.03 -6.38 9.90
CA ASP A 120 6.54 -7.75 10.15
C ASP A 120 6.50 -8.07 11.66
N HIS A 121 7.56 -7.74 12.38
CA HIS A 121 7.60 -7.89 13.85
C HIS A 121 6.59 -6.97 14.56
N GLU A 122 6.37 -5.76 14.07
CA GLU A 122 5.34 -4.84 14.58
C GLU A 122 3.94 -5.46 14.47
N ARG A 123 3.57 -5.95 13.29
CA ARG A 123 2.26 -6.58 13.06
C ARG A 123 2.06 -7.84 13.91
N ALA A 124 3.12 -8.60 14.15
CA ALA A 124 3.05 -9.77 15.03
C ALA A 124 2.93 -9.42 16.52
N ALA A 125 3.37 -8.24 16.93
CA ALA A 125 3.40 -7.81 18.33
C ALA A 125 2.17 -6.98 18.75
N LEU A 126 1.49 -6.34 17.82
CA LEU A 126 0.40 -5.39 18.09
C LEU A 126 -0.96 -5.96 17.62
N PRO A 127 -2.06 -5.50 18.22
CA PRO A 127 -3.40 -5.82 17.74
C PRO A 127 -3.61 -5.39 16.28
N PHE A 128 -4.46 -6.14 15.58
CA PHE A 128 -4.88 -5.81 14.22
C PHE A 128 -5.52 -4.41 14.17
N ASP A 129 -5.12 -3.64 13.18
CA ASP A 129 -5.62 -2.30 12.90
C ASP A 129 -6.13 -2.24 11.46
N PRO A 130 -7.45 -2.09 11.23
CA PRO A 130 -8.03 -2.08 9.89
C PRO A 130 -7.53 -0.94 9.00
N MET A 131 -6.86 0.08 9.56
CA MET A 131 -6.24 1.17 8.79
C MET A 131 -4.85 0.87 8.27
N LEU A 132 -4.19 -0.12 8.84
CA LEU A 132 -2.79 -0.40 8.56
C LEU A 132 -2.58 -1.84 8.12
N ASP A 133 -3.40 -2.76 8.61
CA ASP A 133 -3.15 -4.18 8.48
C ASP A 133 -4.06 -4.83 7.43
N PHE A 134 -3.59 -5.91 6.83
CA PHE A 134 -4.30 -6.69 5.83
C PHE A 134 -4.60 -8.09 6.35
N GLN A 135 -5.80 -8.60 6.08
CA GLN A 135 -6.23 -9.96 6.42
C GLN A 135 -5.88 -10.93 5.30
N PHE A 136 -4.58 -11.04 4.98
CA PHE A 136 -4.14 -11.98 3.96
C PHE A 136 -4.38 -13.44 4.38
N LEU A 137 -4.66 -14.27 3.38
CA LEU A 137 -4.88 -15.70 3.59
C LEU A 137 -3.56 -16.41 3.88
N SER A 138 -3.60 -17.38 4.78
CA SER A 138 -2.51 -18.32 5.01
C SER A 138 -2.31 -19.25 3.80
N GLU A 139 -1.15 -19.90 3.71
CA GLU A 139 -0.86 -20.86 2.64
C GLU A 139 -1.87 -22.01 2.62
N GLU A 140 -2.33 -22.46 3.77
CA GLU A 140 -3.36 -23.48 3.91
C GLU A 140 -4.69 -23.01 3.33
N GLU A 141 -5.12 -21.77 3.65
CA GLU A 141 -6.36 -21.20 3.16
C GLU A 141 -6.34 -21.03 1.63
N TYR A 142 -5.34 -20.32 1.08
CA TYR A 142 -5.36 -20.01 -0.36
C TYR A 142 -5.08 -21.23 -1.24
N SER A 143 -4.43 -22.27 -0.72
CA SER A 143 -4.18 -23.49 -1.51
C SER A 143 -5.47 -24.28 -1.79
N SER A 144 -6.55 -23.98 -1.09
CA SER A 144 -7.86 -24.59 -1.33
C SER A 144 -8.64 -23.97 -2.49
N TYR A 145 -8.17 -22.84 -3.04
CA TYR A 145 -8.83 -22.13 -4.15
C TYR A 145 -8.15 -22.41 -5.49
N ASP A 146 -8.91 -22.43 -6.57
CA ASP A 146 -8.40 -22.60 -7.92
C ASP A 146 -7.37 -21.52 -8.30
N LEU A 147 -7.58 -20.30 -7.81
CA LEU A 147 -6.69 -19.16 -7.99
C LEU A 147 -5.55 -19.07 -6.97
N GLY A 148 -5.35 -20.06 -6.11
CA GLY A 148 -4.31 -20.05 -5.09
C GLY A 148 -2.89 -19.83 -5.61
N ARG A 149 -2.59 -20.26 -6.86
CA ARG A 149 -1.30 -19.98 -7.53
C ARG A 149 -1.14 -18.51 -7.91
N GLU A 150 -2.20 -17.87 -8.38
CA GLU A 150 -2.20 -16.44 -8.70
C GLU A 150 -2.08 -15.61 -7.42
N TYR A 151 -2.81 -15.99 -6.36
CA TYR A 151 -2.71 -15.35 -5.06
C TYR A 151 -1.33 -15.47 -4.42
N ARG A 152 -0.68 -16.64 -4.51
CA ARG A 152 0.73 -16.80 -4.08
C ARG A 152 1.66 -15.84 -4.83
N ARG A 153 1.44 -15.63 -6.13
CA ARG A 153 2.19 -14.68 -6.94
C ARG A 153 1.95 -13.24 -6.47
N PHE A 154 0.69 -12.90 -6.17
CA PHE A 154 0.33 -11.61 -5.57
C PHE A 154 1.11 -11.39 -4.26
N LEU A 155 1.07 -12.33 -3.31
CA LEU A 155 1.80 -12.21 -2.05
C LEU A 155 3.31 -12.07 -2.25
N TRP A 156 3.85 -12.78 -3.25
CA TRP A 156 5.26 -12.65 -3.62
C TRP A 156 5.57 -11.23 -4.13
N CYS A 157 4.82 -10.70 -5.07
CA CYS A 157 4.99 -9.34 -5.59
C CYS A 157 4.81 -8.29 -4.47
N TRP A 158 3.78 -8.46 -3.64
CA TRP A 158 3.53 -7.60 -2.49
C TRP A 158 4.76 -7.45 -1.60
N ARG A 159 5.44 -8.55 -1.35
CA ARG A 159 6.63 -8.59 -0.49
C ARG A 159 7.90 -8.13 -1.21
N GLU A 160 8.16 -8.63 -2.41
CA GLU A 160 9.43 -8.37 -3.12
C GLU A 160 9.51 -6.96 -3.70
N GLU A 161 8.38 -6.35 -4.02
CA GLU A 161 8.30 -4.99 -4.51
C GLU A 161 8.01 -3.96 -3.41
N PHE A 162 7.99 -4.38 -2.14
CA PHE A 162 7.84 -3.49 -0.98
C PHE A 162 6.53 -2.67 -0.99
N LEU A 163 5.39 -3.25 -1.42
CA LEU A 163 4.13 -2.52 -1.53
C LEU A 163 3.65 -1.96 -0.19
N TYR A 164 3.74 -2.75 0.86
CA TYR A 164 3.36 -2.31 2.20
C TYR A 164 4.27 -1.18 2.70
N GLU A 165 5.58 -1.35 2.52
CA GLU A 165 6.58 -0.37 2.90
C GLU A 165 6.43 0.94 2.11
N LEU A 166 6.09 0.86 0.82
CA LEU A 166 5.73 2.01 0.00
C LEU A 166 4.60 2.83 0.61
N MET A 167 3.52 2.15 0.99
CA MET A 167 2.37 2.81 1.59
C MET A 167 2.67 3.36 3.00
N ARG A 168 3.48 2.66 3.80
CA ARG A 168 3.96 3.16 5.10
C ARG A 168 4.84 4.40 4.95
N LEU A 169 5.77 4.41 3.99
CA LEU A 169 6.56 5.59 3.64
C LEU A 169 5.65 6.74 3.17
N GLY A 170 4.62 6.42 2.38
CA GLY A 170 3.63 7.39 1.92
C GLY A 170 2.93 8.12 3.06
N LEU A 171 2.63 7.43 4.17
CA LEU A 171 2.00 8.05 5.33
C LEU A 171 2.87 9.12 6.00
N GLU A 172 4.19 8.95 5.98
CA GLU A 172 5.12 9.82 6.72
C GLU A 172 5.77 10.88 5.85
N PHE A 173 6.13 10.53 4.61
CA PHE A 173 6.97 11.35 3.75
C PHE A 173 6.25 11.97 2.56
N THR A 174 4.95 11.73 2.40
CA THR A 174 4.16 12.30 1.30
C THR A 174 2.81 12.84 1.79
N PRO A 175 2.16 13.71 1.02
CA PRO A 175 0.78 14.11 1.32
C PRO A 175 -0.25 13.01 1.01
N PHE A 176 0.16 11.90 0.42
CA PHE A 176 -0.73 10.84 -0.06
C PHE A 176 -0.91 9.75 1.00
N LYS A 177 -2.12 9.60 1.52
CA LYS A 177 -2.49 8.66 2.60
C LYS A 177 -3.19 7.41 2.04
N THR A 178 -2.57 6.74 1.09
CA THR A 178 -3.19 5.62 0.34
C THR A 178 -3.39 4.36 1.19
N LEU A 179 -2.50 4.11 2.16
CA LEU A 179 -2.54 2.89 2.98
C LEU A 179 -3.88 2.69 3.69
N SER A 180 -4.35 3.70 4.42
CA SER A 180 -5.58 3.60 5.19
C SER A 180 -6.83 3.40 4.33
N HIS A 181 -6.84 3.93 3.10
CA HIS A 181 -7.90 3.65 2.14
C HIS A 181 -7.86 2.19 1.67
N ILE A 182 -6.70 1.73 1.18
CA ILE A 182 -6.57 0.36 0.64
C ILE A 182 -6.81 -0.69 1.73
N SER A 183 -6.27 -0.49 2.94
CA SER A 183 -6.50 -1.42 4.05
C SER A 183 -7.94 -1.40 4.54
N GLY A 184 -8.60 -0.24 4.58
CA GLY A 184 -10.03 -0.12 4.92
C GLY A 184 -10.93 -0.82 3.90
N VAL A 185 -10.66 -0.65 2.60
CA VAL A 185 -11.36 -1.39 1.53
C VAL A 185 -11.15 -2.88 1.69
N HIS A 186 -9.91 -3.32 1.90
CA HIS A 186 -9.60 -4.73 2.12
C HIS A 186 -10.31 -5.28 3.37
N TYR A 187 -10.36 -4.53 4.45
CA TYR A 187 -11.04 -4.92 5.68
C TYR A 187 -12.53 -5.16 5.47
N ILE A 188 -13.25 -4.21 4.86
CA ILE A 188 -14.69 -4.35 4.57
C ILE A 188 -14.92 -5.53 3.62
N ALA A 189 -14.15 -5.59 2.52
CA ALA A 189 -14.31 -6.63 1.51
C ALA A 189 -14.10 -8.04 2.09
N MET A 190 -13.04 -8.24 2.88
CA MET A 190 -12.72 -9.54 3.48
C MET A 190 -13.71 -9.94 4.57
N THR A 191 -14.18 -8.99 5.40
CA THR A 191 -15.16 -9.27 6.44
C THR A 191 -16.47 -9.72 5.81
N ALA A 192 -16.99 -9.01 4.82
CA ALA A 192 -18.21 -9.38 4.11
C ALA A 192 -18.05 -10.70 3.31
N ALA A 193 -16.89 -10.89 2.65
CA ALA A 193 -16.61 -12.12 1.90
C ALA A 193 -16.59 -13.36 2.78
N ARG A 194 -15.95 -13.29 3.97
CA ARG A 194 -15.96 -14.39 4.94
C ARG A 194 -17.36 -14.68 5.44
N GLY A 195 -18.14 -13.65 5.77
CA GLY A 195 -19.54 -13.81 6.19
C GLY A 195 -20.42 -14.47 5.12
N LEU A 196 -20.29 -14.05 3.85
CA LEU A 196 -20.99 -14.68 2.73
C LEU A 196 -20.60 -16.14 2.56
N LYS A 197 -19.32 -16.46 2.65
CA LYS A 197 -18.82 -17.83 2.56
C LYS A 197 -19.35 -18.71 3.69
N GLU A 198 -19.38 -18.21 4.92
CA GLU A 198 -19.95 -18.89 6.08
C GLU A 198 -21.48 -19.13 5.92
N ALA A 199 -22.15 -18.20 5.24
CA ALA A 199 -23.58 -18.35 4.88
C ALA A 199 -23.82 -19.29 3.68
N GLY A 200 -22.76 -19.89 3.10
CA GLY A 200 -22.87 -20.86 2.01
C GLY A 200 -22.86 -20.25 0.60
N VAL A 201 -22.56 -18.97 0.46
CA VAL A 201 -22.36 -18.33 -0.85
C VAL A 201 -20.97 -18.68 -1.37
N GLU A 202 -20.88 -19.06 -2.65
CA GLU A 202 -19.60 -19.32 -3.30
C GLU A 202 -18.85 -18.00 -3.51
N VAL A 203 -17.71 -17.83 -2.80
CA VAL A 203 -16.84 -16.65 -2.86
C VAL A 203 -15.39 -17.12 -2.87
N ASP A 204 -14.59 -16.64 -3.82
CA ASP A 204 -13.13 -16.86 -3.84
C ASP A 204 -12.44 -15.78 -2.97
N LEU A 205 -12.09 -16.16 -1.73
CA LEU A 205 -11.40 -15.25 -0.81
C LEU A 205 -10.02 -14.85 -1.31
N ALA A 206 -9.33 -15.68 -2.09
CA ALA A 206 -8.03 -15.35 -2.64
C ALA A 206 -8.16 -14.26 -3.70
N LEU A 207 -9.18 -14.35 -4.53
CA LEU A 207 -9.47 -13.37 -5.57
C LEU A 207 -9.82 -12.00 -4.98
N ILE A 208 -10.78 -11.95 -4.05
CA ILE A 208 -11.19 -10.68 -3.44
C ILE A 208 -10.08 -10.06 -2.58
N SER A 209 -9.30 -10.86 -1.84
CA SER A 209 -8.18 -10.36 -1.04
C SER A 209 -7.10 -9.70 -1.92
N GLY A 210 -6.69 -10.37 -3.00
CA GLY A 210 -5.72 -9.82 -3.94
C GLY A 210 -6.23 -8.56 -4.63
N ALA A 211 -7.47 -8.58 -5.10
CA ALA A 211 -8.09 -7.45 -5.79
C ALA A 211 -8.25 -6.23 -4.87
N ALA A 212 -8.77 -6.41 -3.66
CA ALA A 212 -8.95 -5.32 -2.70
C ALA A 212 -7.61 -4.70 -2.25
N ALA A 213 -6.56 -5.51 -2.11
CA ALA A 213 -5.24 -4.99 -1.75
C ALA A 213 -4.53 -4.25 -2.90
N THR A 214 -4.94 -4.43 -4.15
CA THR A 214 -4.25 -3.89 -5.33
C THR A 214 -5.07 -2.95 -6.20
N HIS A 215 -6.37 -2.74 -5.92
CA HIS A 215 -7.27 -1.96 -6.77
C HIS A 215 -6.74 -0.55 -7.09
N ASP A 216 -6.04 0.05 -6.16
CA ASP A 216 -5.51 1.41 -6.20
C ASP A 216 -3.97 1.48 -6.38
N VAL A 217 -3.30 0.37 -6.62
CA VAL A 217 -1.83 0.34 -6.76
C VAL A 217 -1.34 1.24 -7.90
N GLY A 218 -2.13 1.42 -8.93
CA GLY A 218 -1.83 2.30 -10.06
C GLY A 218 -1.73 3.79 -9.70
N LYS A 219 -2.21 4.22 -8.53
CA LYS A 219 -2.00 5.59 -8.04
C LYS A 219 -0.51 5.91 -7.92
N PHE A 220 0.31 4.92 -7.58
CA PHE A 220 1.78 5.08 -7.49
C PHE A 220 2.47 5.15 -8.86
N GLY A 221 1.78 4.73 -9.93
CA GLY A 221 2.25 4.82 -11.32
C GLY A 221 1.93 6.14 -12.01
N CYS A 222 0.97 6.90 -11.48
CA CYS A 222 0.56 8.17 -12.08
C CYS A 222 1.70 9.19 -12.05
N ARG A 223 1.90 9.86 -13.19
CA ARG A 223 2.93 10.89 -13.35
C ARG A 223 2.42 12.24 -12.86
N PRO A 224 3.33 13.14 -12.52
CA PRO A 224 2.98 14.54 -12.24
C PRO A 224 2.18 15.17 -13.37
N GLY A 225 1.06 15.83 -13.02
CA GLY A 225 0.17 16.44 -13.99
C GLY A 225 -0.88 15.51 -14.61
N GLU A 226 -0.77 14.20 -14.42
CA GLU A 226 -1.80 13.24 -14.83
C GLU A 226 -3.03 13.30 -13.91
N ARG A 227 -4.20 13.02 -14.49
CA ARG A 227 -5.45 12.96 -13.72
C ARG A 227 -5.58 11.61 -13.04
N VAL A 228 -5.06 11.50 -11.81
CA VAL A 228 -5.06 10.28 -11.01
C VAL A 228 -6.41 9.55 -10.98
N PRO A 229 -7.57 10.23 -10.80
CA PRO A 229 -8.87 9.56 -10.78
C PRO A 229 -9.24 8.81 -12.06
N TYR A 230 -8.54 9.08 -13.17
CA TYR A 230 -8.81 8.47 -14.47
C TYR A 230 -7.72 7.52 -14.94
N LEU A 231 -6.47 7.72 -14.49
CA LEU A 231 -5.34 6.97 -15.02
C LEU A 231 -4.82 5.88 -14.09
N HIS A 232 -5.17 5.92 -12.78
CA HIS A 232 -4.70 4.87 -11.87
C HIS A 232 -5.21 3.47 -12.27
N TYR A 233 -6.37 3.35 -12.93
CA TYR A 233 -6.87 2.08 -13.46
C TYR A 233 -5.96 1.48 -14.51
N TYR A 234 -5.51 2.32 -15.45
CA TYR A 234 -4.58 1.90 -16.47
C TYR A 234 -3.27 1.38 -15.86
N TYR A 235 -2.72 2.10 -14.89
CA TYR A 235 -1.50 1.66 -14.22
C TYR A 235 -1.72 0.45 -13.33
N THR A 236 -2.88 0.31 -12.67
CA THR A 236 -3.25 -0.91 -11.94
C THR A 236 -3.32 -2.10 -12.90
N ASP A 237 -4.01 -1.94 -14.04
CA ASP A 237 -4.13 -2.96 -15.08
C ASP A 237 -2.76 -3.40 -15.58
N GLN A 238 -1.88 -2.46 -15.94
CA GLN A 238 -0.55 -2.77 -16.44
C GLN A 238 0.32 -3.47 -15.40
N TRP A 239 0.29 -2.99 -14.15
CA TRP A 239 1.07 -3.60 -13.07
C TRP A 239 0.68 -5.07 -12.84
N LEU A 240 -0.62 -5.38 -12.83
CA LEU A 240 -1.13 -6.74 -12.64
C LEU A 240 -0.88 -7.62 -13.88
N LEU A 241 -1.05 -7.07 -15.09
CA LEU A 241 -0.80 -7.76 -16.35
C LEU A 241 0.67 -8.22 -16.47
N GLU A 242 1.62 -7.31 -16.23
CA GLU A 242 3.06 -7.61 -16.30
C GLU A 242 3.49 -8.71 -15.31
N ARG A 243 2.71 -8.91 -14.24
CA ARG A 243 2.95 -9.94 -13.21
C ARG A 243 2.11 -11.19 -13.39
N ASN A 244 1.39 -11.30 -14.52
CA ASN A 244 0.51 -12.44 -14.85
C ASN A 244 -0.52 -12.74 -13.74
N MET A 245 -1.18 -11.71 -13.22
CA MET A 245 -2.25 -11.80 -12.22
C MET A 245 -3.60 -11.46 -12.89
N GLU A 246 -4.02 -12.32 -13.82
CA GLU A 246 -5.11 -12.04 -14.75
C GLU A 246 -6.48 -11.93 -14.06
N SER A 247 -6.79 -12.83 -13.14
CA SER A 247 -8.09 -12.86 -12.45
C SER A 247 -8.20 -11.71 -11.44
N ILE A 248 -7.13 -11.47 -10.67
CA ILE A 248 -7.05 -10.33 -9.75
C ILE A 248 -7.14 -9.02 -10.55
N ARG A 249 -6.45 -8.95 -11.70
CA ARG A 249 -6.48 -7.80 -12.61
C ARG A 249 -7.90 -7.47 -13.05
N HIS A 250 -8.65 -8.49 -13.48
CA HIS A 250 -10.02 -8.30 -13.93
C HIS A 250 -10.91 -7.64 -12.86
N ILE A 251 -10.82 -8.09 -11.61
CA ILE A 251 -11.61 -7.51 -10.53
C ILE A 251 -11.07 -6.13 -10.14
N ALA A 252 -9.76 -6.00 -9.90
CA ALA A 252 -9.14 -4.77 -9.44
C ALA A 252 -9.30 -3.62 -10.45
N SER A 253 -9.09 -3.86 -11.74
CA SER A 253 -9.18 -2.82 -12.78
C SER A 253 -10.63 -2.41 -13.06
N ASN A 254 -11.60 -3.28 -12.81
CA ASN A 254 -13.01 -3.03 -13.09
C ASN A 254 -13.76 -2.33 -11.94
N HIS A 255 -13.13 -2.06 -10.81
CA HIS A 255 -13.82 -1.40 -9.69
C HIS A 255 -14.39 -0.02 -10.02
N THR A 256 -14.10 0.52 -11.19
CA THR A 256 -14.54 1.84 -11.67
C THR A 256 -15.44 1.81 -12.89
N THR A 257 -15.58 0.66 -13.54
CA THR A 257 -16.57 0.46 -14.61
C THR A 257 -17.91 -0.04 -14.07
N TRP A 258 -18.07 0.00 -12.78
CA TRP A 258 -19.20 -0.46 -11.98
C TRP A 258 -20.57 0.11 -12.41
N ASP A 259 -20.58 1.22 -13.12
CA ASP A 259 -21.81 1.87 -13.57
C ASP A 259 -22.32 1.33 -14.92
N LEU A 260 -21.61 0.41 -15.55
CA LEU A 260 -21.96 -0.09 -16.88
C LEU A 260 -22.78 -1.38 -16.84
N GLU A 261 -22.37 -2.36 -16.04
CA GLU A 261 -22.97 -3.72 -16.05
C GLU A 261 -23.02 -4.36 -14.65
N LEU A 262 -23.60 -3.68 -13.67
CA LEU A 262 -23.70 -4.21 -12.29
C LEU A 262 -24.36 -5.59 -12.18
N GLU A 263 -25.27 -5.92 -13.09
CA GLU A 263 -26.06 -7.16 -13.03
C GLU A 263 -25.26 -8.38 -13.49
N SER A 264 -24.17 -8.19 -14.23
CA SER A 264 -23.28 -9.25 -14.72
C SER A 264 -21.96 -9.37 -13.94
N LEU A 265 -21.81 -8.63 -12.85
CA LEU A 265 -20.59 -8.67 -12.03
C LEU A 265 -20.60 -9.92 -11.12
N SER A 266 -19.38 -10.47 -10.89
CA SER A 266 -19.20 -11.51 -9.88
C SER A 266 -19.39 -10.96 -8.47
N VAL A 267 -19.59 -11.86 -7.50
CA VAL A 267 -19.71 -11.50 -6.08
C VAL A 267 -18.46 -10.76 -5.61
N GLU A 268 -17.27 -11.17 -6.06
CA GLU A 268 -16.00 -10.52 -5.71
C GLU A 268 -15.92 -9.09 -6.28
N SER A 269 -16.40 -8.87 -7.51
CA SER A 269 -16.49 -7.53 -8.08
C SER A 269 -17.46 -6.64 -7.29
N LEU A 270 -18.63 -7.15 -6.94
CA LEU A 270 -19.60 -6.42 -6.13
C LEU A 270 -19.05 -6.09 -4.74
N LEU A 271 -18.36 -7.04 -4.10
CA LEU A 271 -17.71 -6.84 -2.80
C LEU A 271 -16.65 -5.75 -2.86
N LEU A 272 -15.80 -5.73 -3.90
CA LEU A 272 -14.78 -4.69 -4.05
C LEU A 272 -15.40 -3.31 -4.25
N ILE A 273 -16.38 -3.19 -5.15
CA ILE A 273 -17.08 -1.95 -5.41
C ILE A 273 -17.80 -1.45 -4.13
N TYR A 274 -18.53 -2.35 -3.45
CA TYR A 274 -19.21 -2.05 -2.20
C TYR A 274 -18.24 -1.53 -1.13
N ALA A 275 -17.10 -2.20 -0.94
CA ALA A 275 -16.10 -1.82 0.04
C ALA A 275 -15.43 -0.47 -0.30
N ASP A 276 -15.09 -0.24 -1.56
CA ASP A 276 -14.52 1.04 -2.01
C ASP A 276 -15.53 2.19 -1.86
N PHE A 277 -16.81 1.96 -2.17
CA PHE A 277 -17.86 2.96 -1.95
C PHE A 277 -18.00 3.37 -0.49
N ARG A 278 -17.84 2.45 0.44
CA ARG A 278 -17.95 2.69 1.88
C ARG A 278 -16.70 3.25 2.52
N THR A 279 -15.56 3.16 1.87
CA THR A 279 -14.27 3.63 2.40
C THR A 279 -13.89 4.94 1.74
N LYS A 280 -14.02 6.06 2.44
CA LYS A 280 -13.72 7.38 1.88
C LYS A 280 -12.75 8.15 2.77
N GLN A 281 -12.00 9.04 2.14
CA GLN A 281 -11.12 9.97 2.82
C GLN A 281 -11.84 11.30 3.02
N GLU A 282 -11.81 11.80 4.24
CA GLU A 282 -12.23 13.14 4.63
C GLU A 282 -11.05 13.91 5.20
N ARG A 283 -11.22 15.21 5.37
CA ARG A 283 -10.26 16.06 6.09
C ARG A 283 -10.85 16.49 7.41
N ASP A 284 -10.05 16.36 8.47
CA ASP A 284 -10.42 16.90 9.77
C ASP A 284 -10.31 18.44 9.79
N GLN A 285 -10.61 19.03 10.97
CA GLN A 285 -10.57 20.49 11.16
C GLN A 285 -9.16 21.06 11.00
N ASP A 286 -8.13 20.23 11.19
CA ASP A 286 -6.72 20.59 11.06
C ASP A 286 -6.19 20.33 9.65
N GLY A 287 -7.03 19.80 8.74
CA GLY A 287 -6.69 19.50 7.35
C GLY A 287 -6.01 18.15 7.14
N ASN A 288 -5.92 17.31 8.17
CA ASN A 288 -5.38 15.96 8.05
C ASN A 288 -6.38 15.04 7.36
N GLU A 289 -5.89 14.14 6.50
CA GLU A 289 -6.73 13.13 5.87
C GLU A 289 -7.07 12.02 6.86
N LEU A 290 -8.36 11.76 7.01
CA LEU A 290 -8.92 10.65 7.79
C LEU A 290 -9.61 9.68 6.84
N THR A 291 -9.44 8.39 7.10
CA THR A 291 -10.24 7.37 6.42
C THR A 291 -11.48 7.07 7.26
N VAL A 292 -12.63 7.10 6.63
CA VAL A 292 -13.92 6.86 7.27
C VAL A 292 -14.63 5.72 6.56
N LEU A 293 -15.12 4.77 7.35
CA LEU A 293 -16.01 3.71 6.89
C LEU A 293 -17.44 4.20 7.05
N PHE A 294 -18.08 4.53 5.94
CA PHE A 294 -19.44 5.07 5.94
C PHE A 294 -20.51 3.99 5.76
N PRO A 295 -21.72 4.19 6.31
CA PRO A 295 -22.91 3.55 5.76
C PRO A 295 -23.12 3.97 4.30
N LEU A 296 -23.76 3.13 3.49
CA LEU A 296 -23.97 3.43 2.06
C LEU A 296 -24.62 4.79 1.79
N ASP A 297 -25.66 5.14 2.54
CA ASP A 297 -26.37 6.42 2.37
C ASP A 297 -25.46 7.64 2.55
N GLN A 298 -24.59 7.59 3.55
CA GLN A 298 -23.63 8.67 3.79
C GLN A 298 -22.52 8.69 2.71
N SER A 299 -22.03 7.53 2.30
CA SER A 299 -21.07 7.39 1.21
C SER A 299 -21.56 8.06 -0.08
N PHE A 300 -22.83 7.89 -0.38
CA PHE A 300 -23.45 8.50 -1.55
C PHE A 300 -23.37 10.02 -1.51
N GLN A 301 -23.69 10.64 -0.37
CA GLN A 301 -23.61 12.09 -0.23
C GLN A 301 -22.15 12.58 -0.34
N VAL A 302 -21.20 11.85 0.27
CA VAL A 302 -19.77 12.18 0.19
C VAL A 302 -19.28 12.13 -1.26
N ILE A 303 -19.66 11.11 -2.03
CA ILE A 303 -19.27 11.01 -3.45
C ILE A 303 -19.86 12.18 -4.25
N LEU A 304 -21.17 12.45 -4.12
CA LEU A 304 -21.80 13.54 -4.84
C LEU A 304 -21.16 14.90 -4.54
N SER A 305 -20.70 15.12 -3.31
CA SER A 305 -20.02 16.36 -2.92
C SER A 305 -18.62 16.53 -3.53
N LYS A 306 -17.97 15.41 -3.88
CA LYS A 306 -16.60 15.41 -4.48
C LYS A 306 -16.59 15.43 -6.01
N LEU A 307 -17.74 15.23 -6.65
CA LEU A 307 -17.84 15.18 -8.10
C LEU A 307 -18.04 16.59 -8.68
N ASP A 308 -17.23 16.91 -9.68
CA ASP A 308 -17.44 18.10 -10.50
C ASP A 308 -18.62 17.91 -11.46
N ASN A 309 -19.39 18.96 -11.67
CA ASN A 309 -20.46 19.01 -12.68
C ASN A 309 -21.49 17.87 -12.55
N VAL A 310 -22.11 17.74 -11.39
CA VAL A 310 -23.18 16.76 -11.15
C VAL A 310 -24.48 17.25 -11.77
N ASP A 311 -24.73 16.89 -13.03
CA ASP A 311 -26.02 17.09 -13.69
C ASP A 311 -27.07 16.02 -13.27
N SER A 312 -28.30 16.17 -13.71
CA SER A 312 -29.39 15.25 -13.41
C SER A 312 -29.18 13.83 -13.98
N LYS A 313 -28.43 13.70 -15.08
CA LYS A 313 -28.12 12.41 -15.71
C LYS A 313 -27.07 11.66 -14.87
N LYS A 314 -26.02 12.37 -14.46
CA LYS A 314 -24.96 11.82 -13.61
C LYS A 314 -25.52 11.42 -12.25
N ARG A 315 -26.38 12.26 -11.63
CA ARG A 315 -27.04 11.94 -10.38
C ARG A 315 -27.86 10.65 -10.48
N ARG A 316 -28.73 10.51 -11.49
CA ARG A 316 -29.54 9.30 -11.71
C ARG A 316 -28.71 8.04 -11.87
N ARG A 317 -27.56 8.16 -12.55
CA ARG A 317 -26.63 7.07 -12.72
C ARG A 317 -26.08 6.59 -11.38
N TYR A 318 -25.65 7.51 -10.52
CA TYR A 318 -25.20 7.18 -9.16
C TYR A 318 -26.32 6.64 -8.28
N GLU A 319 -27.55 7.19 -8.36
CA GLU A 319 -28.71 6.67 -7.65
C GLU A 319 -29.01 5.22 -8.04
N PHE A 320 -28.89 4.87 -9.31
CA PHE A 320 -29.06 3.50 -9.78
C PHE A 320 -28.02 2.56 -9.17
N VAL A 321 -26.74 2.95 -9.20
CA VAL A 321 -25.65 2.14 -8.62
C VAL A 321 -25.85 1.96 -7.13
N TYR A 322 -26.18 3.02 -6.41
CA TYR A 322 -26.46 2.92 -4.98
C TYR A 322 -27.65 2.03 -4.67
N GLY A 323 -28.72 2.10 -5.46
CA GLY A 323 -29.83 1.16 -5.34
C GLY A 323 -29.39 -0.29 -5.44
N LYS A 324 -28.51 -0.61 -6.41
CA LYS A 324 -27.97 -1.98 -6.57
C LYS A 324 -27.04 -2.39 -5.42
N LEU A 325 -26.25 -1.48 -4.90
CA LEU A 325 -25.41 -1.77 -3.73
C LEU A 325 -26.24 -1.94 -2.45
N HIS A 326 -27.38 -1.24 -2.32
CA HIS A 326 -28.34 -1.48 -1.25
C HIS A 326 -29.01 -2.86 -1.38
N ASP A 327 -29.46 -3.24 -2.58
CA ASP A 327 -29.99 -4.58 -2.83
C ASP A 327 -28.97 -5.66 -2.42
N PHE A 328 -27.70 -5.44 -2.72
CA PHE A 328 -26.61 -6.35 -2.33
C PHE A 328 -26.36 -6.35 -0.81
N GLU A 329 -26.40 -5.19 -0.16
CA GLU A 329 -26.27 -5.07 1.30
C GLU A 329 -27.45 -5.75 2.01
N ASP A 330 -28.69 -5.55 1.53
CA ASP A 330 -29.88 -6.21 2.06
C ASP A 330 -29.82 -7.74 1.88
N TYR A 331 -29.29 -8.21 0.76
CA TYR A 331 -29.02 -9.63 0.54
C TYR A 331 -28.02 -10.17 1.59
N MET A 332 -26.91 -9.49 1.81
CA MET A 332 -25.93 -9.88 2.83
C MET A 332 -26.56 -9.89 4.23
N ARG A 333 -27.34 -8.88 4.61
CA ARG A 333 -28.08 -8.83 5.88
C ARG A 333 -29.06 -9.99 6.03
N SER A 334 -29.77 -10.34 4.97
CA SER A 334 -30.70 -11.47 4.98
C SER A 334 -30.04 -12.80 5.27
N LEU A 335 -28.76 -12.93 4.97
CA LEU A 335 -27.91 -14.08 5.27
C LEU A 335 -27.22 -14.00 6.65
N GLY A 336 -27.42 -12.91 7.40
CA GLY A 336 -26.78 -12.69 8.70
C GLY A 336 -25.34 -12.20 8.63
N VAL A 337 -24.90 -11.72 7.46
CA VAL A 337 -23.57 -11.10 7.30
C VAL A 337 -23.55 -9.75 8.00
N ASP A 338 -22.52 -9.51 8.82
CA ASP A 338 -22.31 -8.21 9.44
C ASP A 338 -21.86 -7.17 8.41
N VAL A 339 -22.73 -6.21 8.13
CA VAL A 339 -22.51 -5.10 7.22
C VAL A 339 -22.38 -3.75 7.95
N ASP A 340 -22.56 -3.72 9.26
CA ASP A 340 -22.58 -2.48 10.05
C ASP A 340 -21.17 -2.01 10.46
N LEU A 341 -20.18 -2.29 9.59
CA LEU A 341 -18.80 -1.85 9.74
C LEU A 341 -18.68 -0.35 9.45
N THR A 342 -18.79 0.45 10.49
CA THR A 342 -18.71 1.91 10.37
C THR A 342 -17.75 2.49 11.40
N GLY A 343 -17.18 3.65 11.14
CA GLY A 343 -16.35 4.36 12.09
C GLY A 343 -15.27 5.23 11.43
N GLN A 344 -14.76 6.15 12.20
CA GLN A 344 -13.54 6.88 11.85
C GLN A 344 -12.33 6.03 12.23
N LEU A 345 -11.55 5.71 11.22
CA LEU A 345 -10.26 5.11 11.42
C LEU A 345 -9.24 6.26 11.53
N GLN A 346 -8.73 6.51 12.73
CA GLN A 346 -7.71 7.54 12.91
C GLN A 346 -6.37 7.03 12.41
N PRO A 347 -5.65 7.80 11.56
CA PRO A 347 -4.29 7.44 11.24
C PRO A 347 -3.48 7.35 12.55
N PRO A 348 -2.52 6.43 12.64
CA PRO A 348 -1.60 6.44 13.76
C PRO A 348 -0.99 7.84 13.80
N HIS A 349 -1.07 8.50 14.98
CA HIS A 349 -0.40 9.77 15.14
C HIS A 349 1.08 9.55 14.84
N PRO A 350 1.66 10.24 13.86
CA PRO A 350 3.11 10.22 13.70
C PRO A 350 3.67 10.65 15.05
N HIS A 351 4.62 9.90 15.58
CA HIS A 351 5.28 10.31 16.82
C HIS A 351 5.73 11.77 16.64
N LYS A 352 5.44 12.61 17.65
CA LYS A 352 5.81 14.05 17.62
C LYS A 352 7.32 14.29 17.41
N ASP A 353 8.12 13.24 17.51
CA ASP A 353 9.57 13.26 17.29
C ASP A 353 10.01 13.03 15.82
N THR A 354 9.08 12.95 14.88
CA THR A 354 9.41 12.92 13.43
C THR A 354 9.81 14.30 12.89
N ALA A 355 10.40 15.15 13.73
CA ALA A 355 10.91 16.49 13.39
C ALA A 355 12.07 16.50 12.36
N LEU A 356 12.39 15.36 11.74
CA LEU A 356 13.51 15.27 10.79
C LEU A 356 13.17 15.67 9.36
N MET A 357 11.89 15.80 9.00
CA MET A 357 11.48 16.26 7.69
C MET A 357 10.23 17.16 7.80
N ASN A 358 10.40 18.40 7.38
CA ASN A 358 9.28 19.31 7.21
C ASN A 358 8.38 18.78 6.07
N PRO A 359 7.08 18.48 6.32
CA PRO A 359 6.18 18.01 5.26
C PRO A 359 6.12 18.96 4.06
N GLN A 360 6.28 20.26 4.28
CA GLN A 360 6.30 21.26 3.22
C GLN A 360 7.59 21.18 2.38
N GLU A 361 8.73 20.90 2.98
CA GLU A 361 10.00 20.69 2.25
C GLU A 361 9.94 19.39 1.43
N THR A 362 9.34 18.33 1.98
CA THR A 362 9.10 17.08 1.24
C THR A 362 8.18 17.29 0.05
N LEU A 363 7.09 18.03 0.24
CA LEU A 363 6.16 18.38 -0.84
C LEU A 363 6.85 19.23 -1.91
N ASN A 364 7.62 20.24 -1.51
CA ASN A 364 8.38 21.09 -2.43
C ASN A 364 9.43 20.29 -3.21
N SER A 365 10.12 19.35 -2.56
CA SER A 365 11.06 18.45 -3.24
C SER A 365 10.38 17.54 -4.26
N LEU A 366 9.20 17.00 -3.92
CA LEU A 366 8.40 16.18 -4.84
C LEU A 366 7.89 17.01 -6.03
N ILE A 367 7.49 18.25 -5.81
CA ILE A 367 7.06 19.19 -6.86
C ILE A 367 8.24 19.53 -7.78
N LEU A 368 9.42 19.84 -7.23
CA LEU A 368 10.61 20.15 -8.01
C LEU A 368 11.05 18.97 -8.89
N LEU A 369 11.09 17.76 -8.32
CA LEU A 369 11.37 16.53 -9.08
C LEU A 369 10.34 16.28 -10.19
N SER A 370 9.07 16.61 -9.93
CA SER A 370 7.99 16.58 -10.90
C SER A 370 8.21 17.57 -12.05
N VAL A 371 8.63 18.80 -11.74
CA VAL A 371 8.94 19.84 -12.74
C VAL A 371 10.14 19.45 -13.58
N GLU A 372 11.23 18.97 -12.95
CA GLU A 372 12.42 18.49 -13.66
C GLU A 372 12.10 17.34 -14.61
N HIS A 373 11.27 16.39 -14.15
CA HIS A 373 10.82 15.27 -14.98
C HIS A 373 10.00 15.75 -16.19
N ASN A 374 9.07 16.67 -15.98
CA ASN A 374 8.27 17.24 -17.07
C ASN A 374 9.13 18.01 -18.08
N LEU A 375 10.15 18.75 -17.60
CA LEU A 375 11.10 19.43 -18.47
C LEU A 375 11.93 18.44 -19.29
N GLN A 376 12.38 17.34 -18.71
CA GLN A 376 13.08 16.27 -19.43
C GLN A 376 12.20 15.62 -20.50
N LEU A 377 10.92 15.33 -20.19
CA LEU A 377 9.96 14.81 -21.16
C LEU A 377 9.71 15.81 -22.31
N MET A 378 9.57 17.09 -22.03
CA MET A 378 9.41 18.11 -23.06
C MET A 378 10.66 18.21 -23.96
N HIS A 379 11.86 18.10 -23.40
CA HIS A 379 13.09 18.04 -24.19
C HIS A 379 13.20 16.79 -25.07
N MET A 380 12.75 15.64 -24.58
CA MET A 380 12.73 14.39 -25.37
C MET A 380 11.71 14.41 -26.50
N LEU A 381 10.62 15.15 -26.35
CA LEU A 381 9.57 15.27 -27.36
C LEU A 381 9.88 16.39 -28.41
N SER A 382 10.85 17.27 -28.11
CA SER A 382 11.27 18.38 -28.98
C SER A 382 12.45 18.05 -29.89
N ASN A 383 13.07 16.89 -29.70
CA ASN A 383 14.16 16.33 -30.52
C ASN A 383 13.66 15.10 -31.28
#